data_c82f6ddfb89ac9e1df0aea43c60052ee
#
_entry.id   c82f6ddfb89ac9e1df0aea43c60052ee
#
_cell.length_a   1.000
_cell.length_b   1.000
_cell.length_c   1.000
_cell.angle_alpha   90.00
_cell.angle_beta   90.00
_cell.angle_gamma   90.00
#
_symmetry.space_group_name_H-M   'P 1'
#
loop_
_entity.id
_entity.type
_entity.pdbx_description
1 polymer ?
#
loop_
_entity_poly.entity_id
_entity_poly.type
_entity_poly.pdbx_seq_one_letter_code
_entity_poly.pdbx_strand_id
1 'polypeptide(L)'
;MSEIQHFSEFIDGATNYWYENKFDRCNACDMVNVMLTVFDGDISTPGNQSNKIPRRISVSAKVYDVDRWNQSREELIELLNWVSGDLFEMSFEKNEELFDAFPLELPSPRKECITLFSGGLDSFAGSYYNFLNNISSDYVGYVNKAEERTYQKRLQSFYRKIFS
;
A
#
# COMPACT_ATOMS: atom_id res chain seq x y z
N MET A 1 20.75 7.34 2.50
CA MET A 1 19.61 6.57 3.05
C MET A 1 18.62 6.45 1.90
N SER A 2 18.26 5.25 1.47
CA SER A 2 17.32 5.07 0.37
C SER A 2 15.90 5.47 0.82
N GLU A 3 15.07 5.96 -0.09
CA GLU A 3 13.66 6.31 0.17
C GLU A 3 12.88 5.15 0.81
N ILE A 4 13.28 3.91 0.53
CA ILE A 4 12.70 2.67 1.06
C ILE A 4 12.90 2.53 2.58
N GLN A 5 14.03 2.97 3.12
CA GLN A 5 14.28 2.91 4.55
C GLN A 5 13.34 3.84 5.34
N HIS A 6 13.03 5.01 4.79
CA HIS A 6 12.03 5.92 5.37
C HIS A 6 10.61 5.36 5.28
N PHE A 7 10.31 4.59 4.24
CA PHE A 7 9.01 3.97 4.08
C PHE A 7 8.78 2.84 5.08
N SER A 8 9.81 2.02 5.36
CA SER A 8 9.72 0.97 6.38
C SER A 8 9.48 1.53 7.78
N GLU A 9 10.18 2.59 8.18
CA GLU A 9 9.96 3.28 9.46
C GLU A 9 8.55 3.86 9.59
N PHE A 10 8.00 4.42 8.51
CA PHE A 10 6.63 4.92 8.48
C PHE A 10 5.60 3.81 8.64
N ILE A 11 5.83 2.67 7.99
CA ILE A 11 4.94 1.51 8.05
C ILE A 11 5.00 0.84 9.42
N ASP A 12 6.17 0.71 10.02
CA ASP A 12 6.34 0.18 11.36
C ASP A 12 5.53 1.02 12.38
N GLY A 13 5.57 2.33 12.26
CA GLY A 13 4.74 3.23 13.06
C GLY A 13 3.25 3.05 12.82
N ALA A 14 2.82 2.96 11.57
CA ALA A 14 1.42 2.83 11.17
C ALA A 14 0.82 1.47 11.56
N THR A 15 1.52 0.37 11.28
CA THR A 15 1.02 -0.98 11.55
C THR A 15 0.93 -1.28 13.04
N ASN A 16 1.82 -0.74 13.87
CA ASN A 16 1.74 -0.85 15.31
C ASN A 16 0.49 -0.21 15.90
N TYR A 17 -0.04 0.77 15.22
CA TYR A 17 -1.18 1.54 15.66
C TYR A 17 -2.55 0.91 15.34
N TRP A 18 -2.66 0.27 14.15
CA TRP A 18 -3.96 -0.07 13.55
C TRP A 18 -4.58 -1.36 14.06
N TYR A 19 -3.81 -2.25 14.69
CA TYR A 19 -4.26 -3.60 15.02
C TYR A 19 -4.15 -3.89 16.52
N GLU A 20 -5.30 -4.12 17.15
CA GLU A 20 -5.39 -4.60 18.53
C GLU A 20 -4.93 -6.05 18.66
N ASN A 21 -5.01 -6.78 17.56
CA ASN A 21 -4.70 -8.20 17.47
C ASN A 21 -3.32 -8.38 16.82
N LYS A 22 -2.44 -9.10 17.50
CA LYS A 22 -1.09 -9.41 17.00
C LYS A 22 -1.10 -10.10 15.64
N PHE A 23 -2.08 -10.98 15.40
CA PHE A 23 -2.22 -11.73 14.14
C PHE A 23 -2.53 -10.79 12.96
N ASP A 24 -3.48 -9.89 13.13
CA ASP A 24 -3.86 -8.94 12.08
C ASP A 24 -2.71 -7.98 11.78
N ARG A 25 -1.95 -7.59 12.81
CA ARG A 25 -0.74 -6.77 12.66
C ARG A 25 0.31 -7.48 11.83
N CYS A 26 0.62 -8.75 12.13
CA CYS A 26 1.59 -9.52 11.36
C CYS A 26 1.17 -9.65 9.89
N ASN A 27 -0.11 -9.93 9.61
CA ASN A 27 -0.61 -10.00 8.23
C ASN A 27 -0.47 -8.68 7.48
N ALA A 28 -0.76 -7.56 8.13
CA ALA A 28 -0.60 -6.24 7.52
C ALA A 28 0.86 -5.91 7.24
N CYS A 29 1.77 -6.22 8.18
CA CYS A 29 3.20 -6.06 8.00
C CYS A 29 3.71 -6.94 6.85
N ASP A 30 3.29 -8.20 6.78
CA ASP A 30 3.65 -9.09 5.68
C ASP A 30 3.22 -8.53 4.33
N MET A 31 1.97 -8.07 4.22
CA MET A 31 1.47 -7.48 2.98
C MET A 31 2.32 -6.28 2.55
N VAL A 32 2.65 -5.41 3.49
CA VAL A 32 3.49 -4.25 3.20
C VAL A 32 4.90 -4.66 2.79
N ASN A 33 5.54 -5.57 3.51
CA ASN A 33 6.88 -6.05 3.20
C ASN A 33 6.93 -6.69 1.81
N VAL A 34 5.93 -7.50 1.47
CA VAL A 34 5.82 -8.12 0.15
C VAL A 34 5.69 -7.05 -0.94
N MET A 35 4.78 -6.08 -0.76
CA MET A 35 4.58 -5.01 -1.75
C MET A 35 5.81 -4.12 -1.91
N LEU A 36 6.51 -3.77 -0.83
CA LEU A 36 7.76 -3.01 -0.90
C LEU A 36 8.87 -3.79 -1.58
N THR A 37 8.98 -5.09 -1.30
CA THR A 37 9.99 -5.96 -1.93
C THR A 37 9.73 -6.07 -3.44
N VAL A 38 8.47 -6.19 -3.85
CA VAL A 38 8.06 -6.17 -5.27
C VAL A 38 8.41 -4.82 -5.92
N PHE A 39 8.07 -3.72 -5.27
CA PHE A 39 8.37 -2.38 -5.76
C PHE A 39 9.87 -2.13 -5.91
N ASP A 40 10.67 -2.52 -4.91
CA ASP A 40 12.13 -2.40 -4.96
C ASP A 40 12.72 -3.26 -6.08
N GLY A 41 12.25 -4.48 -6.24
CA GLY A 41 12.65 -5.37 -7.35
C GLY A 41 12.34 -4.76 -8.71
N ASP A 42 11.17 -4.14 -8.86
CA ASP A 42 10.75 -3.48 -10.11
C ASP A 42 11.65 -2.29 -10.47
N ILE A 43 11.88 -1.38 -9.52
CA ILE A 43 12.71 -0.17 -9.77
C ILE A 43 14.20 -0.49 -9.89
N SER A 44 14.69 -1.56 -9.23
CA SER A 44 16.09 -1.96 -9.25
C SER A 44 16.45 -2.80 -10.48
N THR A 45 15.46 -3.39 -11.15
CA THR A 45 15.70 -4.20 -12.34
C THR A 45 15.66 -3.34 -13.60
N PRO A 46 16.79 -3.14 -14.30
CA PRO A 46 16.84 -2.30 -15.50
C PRO A 46 15.89 -2.79 -16.59
N GLY A 47 15.08 -1.88 -17.11
CA GLY A 47 14.22 -2.14 -18.26
C GLY A 47 14.94 -1.91 -19.58
N ASN A 48 14.72 -2.75 -20.58
CA ASN A 48 15.14 -2.48 -21.93
C ASN A 48 13.98 -1.81 -22.69
N GLN A 49 13.96 -0.47 -22.68
CA GLN A 49 12.89 0.33 -23.29
C GLN A 49 12.72 0.10 -24.81
N SER A 50 13.75 -0.43 -25.49
CA SER A 50 13.72 -0.58 -26.95
C SER A 50 13.08 -1.88 -27.45
N ASN A 51 13.05 -2.97 -26.66
CA ASN A 51 12.74 -4.30 -27.18
C ASN A 51 11.44 -4.92 -26.66
N LYS A 52 10.72 -4.31 -25.71
CA LYS A 52 9.48 -4.89 -25.10
C LYS A 52 9.64 -6.35 -24.62
N ILE A 53 10.87 -6.75 -24.26
CA ILE A 53 11.14 -8.07 -23.72
C ILE A 53 10.80 -8.04 -22.23
N PRO A 54 9.96 -8.95 -21.72
CA PRO A 54 9.70 -9.06 -20.29
C PRO A 54 11.00 -9.19 -19.48
N ARG A 55 11.14 -8.39 -18.43
CA ARG A 55 12.25 -8.50 -17.48
C ARG A 55 12.03 -9.75 -16.61
N ARG A 56 13.11 -10.31 -16.10
CA ARG A 56 13.05 -11.31 -15.01
C ARG A 56 13.37 -10.59 -13.71
N ILE A 57 12.45 -10.64 -12.76
CA ILE A 57 12.52 -9.93 -11.49
C ILE A 57 12.42 -10.97 -10.37
N SER A 58 13.54 -11.25 -9.71
CA SER A 58 13.60 -12.21 -8.61
C SER A 58 13.63 -11.45 -7.29
N VAL A 59 12.68 -11.74 -6.40
CA VAL A 59 12.53 -11.07 -5.10
C VAL A 59 12.38 -12.08 -3.96
N SER A 60 12.90 -11.73 -2.77
CA SER A 60 12.71 -12.48 -1.54
C SER A 60 12.15 -11.57 -0.46
N ALA A 61 10.94 -11.84 0.00
CA ALA A 61 10.28 -11.03 1.02
C ALA A 61 10.35 -11.70 2.40
N LYS A 62 10.65 -10.91 3.45
CA LYS A 62 10.56 -11.37 4.83
C LYS A 62 9.14 -11.26 5.35
N VAL A 63 8.58 -12.37 5.83
CA VAL A 63 7.18 -12.47 6.28
C VAL A 63 7.08 -13.27 7.60
N TYR A 64 6.05 -13.01 8.39
CA TYR A 64 5.78 -13.75 9.63
C TYR A 64 5.18 -15.11 9.36
N ASP A 65 4.30 -15.24 8.36
CA ASP A 65 3.60 -16.47 8.00
C ASP A 65 4.06 -16.99 6.63
N VAL A 66 5.23 -17.61 6.61
CA VAL A 66 5.85 -18.15 5.38
C VAL A 66 4.97 -19.20 4.69
N ASP A 67 4.28 -20.04 5.46
CA ASP A 67 3.45 -21.11 4.90
C ASP A 67 2.25 -20.55 4.15
N ARG A 68 1.59 -19.55 4.71
CA ARG A 68 0.46 -18.87 4.09
C ARG A 68 0.87 -18.15 2.81
N TRP A 69 1.99 -17.45 2.82
CA TRP A 69 2.51 -16.78 1.63
C TRP A 69 2.96 -17.74 0.55
N ASN A 70 3.54 -18.89 0.93
CA ASN A 70 3.87 -19.94 -0.03
C ASN A 70 2.62 -20.58 -0.67
N GLN A 71 1.51 -20.69 0.05
CA GLN A 71 0.24 -21.17 -0.52
C GLN A 71 -0.31 -20.24 -1.59
N SER A 72 -0.13 -18.92 -1.46
CA SER A 72 -0.63 -17.92 -2.41
C SER A 72 0.45 -17.44 -3.41
N ARG A 73 1.62 -18.09 -3.42
CA ARG A 73 2.77 -17.63 -4.21
C ARG A 73 2.49 -17.61 -5.71
N GLU A 74 1.87 -18.67 -6.22
CA GLU A 74 1.64 -18.84 -7.66
C GLU A 74 0.63 -17.81 -8.17
N GLU A 75 -0.46 -17.59 -7.45
CA GLU A 75 -1.48 -16.58 -7.78
C GLU A 75 -0.91 -15.17 -7.73
N LEU A 76 -0.05 -14.90 -6.75
CA LEU A 76 0.61 -13.59 -6.64
C LEU A 76 1.57 -13.36 -7.83
N ILE A 77 2.37 -14.36 -8.20
CA ILE A 77 3.26 -14.29 -9.36
C ILE A 77 2.45 -14.08 -10.64
N GLU A 78 1.36 -14.81 -10.83
CA GLU A 78 0.49 -14.65 -12.00
C GLU A 78 -0.09 -13.23 -12.07
N LEU A 79 -0.59 -12.70 -10.96
CA LEU A 79 -1.08 -11.33 -10.86
C LEU A 79 -0.01 -10.31 -11.23
N LEU A 80 1.18 -10.42 -10.65
CA LEU A 80 2.29 -9.50 -10.90
C LEU A 80 2.73 -9.55 -12.37
N ASN A 81 2.86 -10.74 -12.95
CA ASN A 81 3.20 -10.92 -14.36
C ASN A 81 2.15 -10.28 -15.26
N TRP A 82 0.88 -10.46 -14.94
CA TRP A 82 -0.21 -9.89 -15.72
C TRP A 82 -0.25 -8.36 -15.67
N VAL A 83 -0.06 -7.77 -14.48
CA VAL A 83 -0.12 -6.31 -14.28
C VAL A 83 1.09 -5.60 -14.87
N SER A 84 2.29 -6.16 -14.70
CA SER A 84 3.55 -5.53 -15.12
C SER A 84 3.95 -5.88 -16.56
N GLY A 85 3.57 -7.06 -17.04
CA GLY A 85 4.09 -7.64 -18.27
C GLY A 85 5.51 -8.22 -18.14
N ASP A 86 6.03 -8.30 -16.93
CA ASP A 86 7.34 -8.88 -16.60
C ASP A 86 7.19 -10.30 -16.01
N LEU A 87 8.30 -10.98 -15.76
CA LEU A 87 8.34 -12.33 -15.21
C LEU A 87 8.90 -12.29 -13.79
N PHE A 88 8.03 -12.42 -12.80
CA PHE A 88 8.40 -12.46 -11.40
C PHE A 88 8.73 -13.86 -10.92
N GLU A 89 9.75 -13.94 -10.09
CA GLU A 89 10.11 -15.10 -9.26
C GLU A 89 10.12 -14.65 -7.80
N MET A 90 9.35 -15.32 -6.94
CA MET A 90 9.21 -14.90 -5.55
C MET A 90 9.58 -16.03 -4.58
N SER A 91 10.26 -15.64 -3.51
CA SER A 91 10.49 -16.48 -2.33
C SER A 91 10.14 -15.72 -1.06
N PHE A 92 9.84 -16.47 0.00
CA PHE A 92 9.49 -15.93 1.30
C PHE A 92 10.42 -16.48 2.37
N GLU A 93 10.95 -15.58 3.20
CA GLU A 93 11.82 -15.90 4.32
C GLU A 93 11.14 -15.52 5.63
N LYS A 94 11.45 -16.23 6.71
CA LYS A 94 10.91 -15.95 8.02
C LYS A 94 11.40 -14.59 8.52
N ASN A 95 10.45 -13.71 8.88
CA ASN A 95 10.76 -12.51 9.62
C ASN A 95 10.80 -12.85 11.13
N GLU A 96 12.00 -12.78 11.72
CA GLU A 96 12.21 -13.05 13.15
C GLU A 96 12.22 -11.77 14.00
N GLU A 97 12.16 -10.61 13.38
CA GLU A 97 12.13 -9.34 14.11
C GLU A 97 10.82 -9.22 14.89
N LEU A 98 10.94 -9.20 16.21
CA LEU A 98 9.79 -8.93 17.07
C LEU A 98 9.47 -7.43 16.98
N PHE A 99 8.25 -7.11 16.56
CA PHE A 99 7.74 -5.77 16.72
C PHE A 99 7.51 -5.48 18.19
N ASP A 100 8.43 -4.78 18.81
CA ASP A 100 8.17 -4.07 20.07
C ASP A 100 7.32 -2.85 19.75
N ALA A 101 6.01 -3.05 19.79
CA ALA A 101 5.06 -2.01 19.48
C ALA A 101 5.00 -0.96 20.57
N PHE A 102 5.46 0.23 20.28
CA PHE A 102 5.02 1.41 21.05
C PHE A 102 3.59 1.75 20.60
N PRO A 103 2.59 1.74 21.50
CA PRO A 103 1.27 2.19 21.16
C PRO A 103 1.31 3.70 20.89
N LEU A 104 1.15 4.07 19.63
CA LEU A 104 0.85 5.45 19.25
C LEU A 104 -0.62 5.72 19.59
N GLU A 105 -0.89 6.54 20.59
CA GLU A 105 -2.23 7.03 20.88
C GLU A 105 -2.61 8.08 19.84
N LEU A 106 -3.47 7.75 18.89
CA LEU A 106 -4.06 8.75 18.00
C LEU A 106 -5.23 9.46 18.69
N PRO A 107 -5.32 10.78 18.53
CA PRO A 107 -6.34 11.57 19.19
C PRO A 107 -7.73 11.53 18.56
N SER A 108 -7.95 10.73 17.52
CA SER A 108 -9.21 10.73 16.76
C SER A 108 -10.00 9.43 16.91
N PRO A 109 -11.34 9.48 17.02
CA PRO A 109 -12.17 8.30 16.92
C PRO A 109 -11.96 7.62 15.56
N ARG A 110 -11.93 6.28 15.57
CA ARG A 110 -11.81 5.49 14.33
C ARG A 110 -12.97 5.81 13.38
N LYS A 111 -12.66 5.97 12.11
CA LYS A 111 -13.65 6.09 11.06
C LYS A 111 -14.11 4.69 10.60
N GLU A 112 -15.33 4.62 10.06
CA GLU A 112 -15.91 3.37 9.59
C GLU A 112 -15.16 2.78 8.40
N CYS A 113 -14.59 3.64 7.56
CA CYS A 113 -13.78 3.18 6.43
C CYS A 113 -12.63 4.12 6.07
N ILE A 114 -11.68 3.59 5.30
CA ILE A 114 -10.61 4.33 4.65
C ILE A 114 -10.87 4.31 3.15
N THR A 115 -10.88 5.49 2.53
CA THR A 115 -11.16 5.65 1.11
C THR A 115 -9.93 6.18 0.39
N LEU A 116 -9.48 5.48 -0.64
CA LEU A 116 -8.41 5.97 -1.51
C LEU A 116 -8.91 7.15 -2.34
N PHE A 117 -8.14 8.24 -2.34
CA PHE A 117 -8.51 9.49 -3.01
C PHE A 117 -7.40 9.98 -3.93
N SER A 118 -7.45 9.55 -5.19
CA SER A 118 -6.48 9.94 -6.21
C SER A 118 -6.72 11.36 -6.79
N GLY A 119 -7.93 11.87 -6.68
CA GLY A 119 -8.37 13.12 -7.33
C GLY A 119 -8.96 12.90 -8.74
N GLY A 120 -9.12 11.64 -9.18
CA GLY A 120 -9.83 11.28 -10.40
C GLY A 120 -11.34 11.13 -10.20
N LEU A 121 -12.07 10.86 -11.29
CA LEU A 121 -13.53 10.78 -11.30
C LEU A 121 -14.05 9.66 -10.37
N ASP A 122 -13.41 8.49 -10.37
CA ASP A 122 -13.84 7.34 -9.58
C ASP A 122 -13.72 7.61 -8.08
N SER A 123 -12.57 8.20 -7.65
CA SER A 123 -12.38 8.57 -6.25
C SER A 123 -13.32 9.70 -5.81
N PHE A 124 -13.68 10.60 -6.74
CA PHE A 124 -14.70 11.60 -6.51
C PHE A 124 -16.09 10.96 -6.33
N ALA A 125 -16.50 10.08 -7.22
CA ALA A 125 -17.78 9.37 -7.14
C ALA A 125 -17.89 8.52 -5.87
N GLY A 126 -16.82 7.80 -5.51
CA GLY A 126 -16.76 7.01 -4.29
C GLY A 126 -16.89 7.85 -3.02
N SER A 127 -16.22 9.00 -2.96
CA SER A 127 -16.35 9.91 -1.82
C SER A 127 -17.73 10.55 -1.73
N TYR A 128 -18.35 10.88 -2.86
CA TYR A 128 -19.72 11.36 -2.92
C TYR A 128 -20.73 10.29 -2.46
N TYR A 129 -20.54 9.04 -2.87
CA TYR A 129 -21.34 7.90 -2.40
C TYR A 129 -21.25 7.74 -0.87
N ASN A 130 -20.04 7.78 -0.30
CA ASN A 130 -19.85 7.72 1.15
C ASN A 130 -20.60 8.84 1.87
N PHE A 131 -20.54 10.05 1.32
CA PHE A 131 -21.27 11.19 1.87
C PHE A 131 -22.79 10.98 1.84
N LEU A 132 -23.36 10.56 0.70
CA LEU A 132 -24.81 10.32 0.57
C LEU A 132 -25.32 9.24 1.53
N ASN A 133 -24.49 8.28 1.87
CA ASN A 133 -24.83 7.17 2.76
C ASN A 133 -24.40 7.40 4.22
N ASN A 134 -23.94 8.62 4.56
CA ASN A 134 -23.43 8.99 5.89
C ASN A 134 -22.30 8.06 6.39
N ILE A 135 -21.48 7.50 5.48
CA ILE A 135 -20.34 6.66 5.82
C ILE A 135 -19.18 7.56 6.25
N SER A 136 -18.77 7.42 7.51
CA SER A 136 -17.64 8.18 8.04
C SER A 136 -16.32 7.60 7.53
N SER A 137 -15.59 8.37 6.72
CA SER A 137 -14.37 7.90 6.03
C SER A 137 -13.19 8.82 6.29
N ASP A 138 -12.00 8.21 6.45
CA ASP A 138 -10.73 8.89 6.28
C ASP A 138 -10.27 8.73 4.82
N TYR A 139 -9.71 9.81 4.25
CA TYR A 139 -9.29 9.82 2.85
C TYR A 139 -7.77 9.82 2.75
N VAL A 140 -7.24 8.83 2.03
CA VAL A 140 -5.80 8.69 1.80
C VAL A 140 -5.50 8.92 0.32
N GLY A 141 -4.65 9.91 0.03
CA GLY A 141 -4.22 10.24 -1.32
C GLY A 141 -2.71 10.07 -1.50
N TYR A 142 -2.32 9.38 -2.55
CA TYR A 142 -0.95 9.33 -3.00
C TYR A 142 -0.70 10.42 -4.04
N VAL A 143 0.46 11.07 -3.98
CA VAL A 143 0.84 12.17 -4.88
C VAL A 143 2.23 11.90 -5.44
N ASN A 144 2.30 11.57 -6.71
CA ASN A 144 3.57 11.40 -7.43
C ASN A 144 3.96 12.67 -8.22
N LYS A 145 2.98 13.46 -8.66
CA LYS A 145 3.19 14.69 -9.45
C LYS A 145 2.52 15.89 -8.80
N ALA A 146 3.13 17.06 -8.96
CA ALA A 146 2.58 18.32 -8.42
C ALA A 146 1.17 18.64 -8.91
N GLU A 147 0.83 18.21 -10.12
CA GLU A 147 -0.49 18.36 -10.73
C GLU A 147 -1.56 17.56 -9.96
N GLU A 148 -1.27 16.32 -9.60
CA GLU A 148 -2.19 15.46 -8.83
C GLU A 148 -2.53 16.11 -7.48
N ARG A 149 -1.53 16.66 -6.81
CA ARG A 149 -1.71 17.42 -5.56
C ARG A 149 -2.66 18.61 -5.75
N THR A 150 -2.57 19.27 -6.89
CA THR A 150 -3.42 20.40 -7.21
C THR A 150 -4.86 19.98 -7.41
N TYR A 151 -5.11 18.88 -8.13
CA TYR A 151 -6.44 18.31 -8.31
C TYR A 151 -7.06 17.86 -6.99
N GLN A 152 -6.32 17.13 -6.18
CA GLN A 152 -6.77 16.68 -4.85
C GLN A 152 -7.17 17.86 -3.96
N LYS A 153 -6.35 18.92 -3.92
CA LYS A 153 -6.67 20.15 -3.15
C LYS A 153 -7.92 20.88 -3.67
N ARG A 154 -8.10 20.95 -5.00
CA ARG A 154 -9.31 21.55 -5.60
C ARG A 154 -10.57 20.78 -5.22
N LEU A 155 -10.53 19.46 -5.31
CA LEU A 155 -11.66 18.62 -4.92
C LEU A 155 -11.94 18.70 -3.42
N GLN A 156 -10.92 18.70 -2.58
CA GLN A 156 -11.08 18.89 -1.14
C GLN A 156 -11.76 20.24 -0.82
N SER A 157 -11.35 21.30 -1.50
CA SER A 157 -11.97 22.63 -1.35
C SER A 157 -13.41 22.67 -1.84
N PHE A 158 -13.72 21.96 -2.91
CA PHE A 158 -15.07 21.82 -3.44
C PHE A 158 -15.99 21.08 -2.45
N TYR A 159 -15.51 19.95 -1.89
CA TYR A 159 -16.26 19.22 -0.87
C TYR A 159 -16.56 20.06 0.36
N ARG A 160 -15.58 20.81 0.87
CA ARG A 160 -15.80 21.72 2.01
C ARG A 160 -16.86 22.77 1.75
N LYS A 161 -17.04 23.22 0.51
CA LYS A 161 -18.06 24.22 0.14
C LYS A 161 -19.47 23.65 -0.01
N ILE A 162 -19.58 22.38 -0.39
CA ILE A 162 -20.89 21.76 -0.62
C ILE A 162 -21.43 21.12 0.66
N PHE A 163 -20.55 20.68 1.55
CA PHE A 163 -20.89 19.84 2.69
C PHE A 163 -20.59 20.50 4.05
N SER A 164 -20.23 21.78 4.06
CA SER A 164 -20.21 22.63 5.26
C SER A 164 -21.55 23.32 5.41
#